data_069481ce80f965e23df1ccd3de3cb45b
#
_entry.id   069481ce80f965e23df1ccd3de3cb45b
#
_cell.length_a   1.000
_cell.length_b   1.000
_cell.length_c   1.000
_cell.angle_alpha   90.00
_cell.angle_beta   90.00
_cell.angle_gamma   90.00
#
_symmetry.space_group_name_H-M   'P 1'
#
loop_
_entity.id
_entity.type
_entity.pdbx_description
1 polymer ?
#
loop_
_entity_poly.entity_id
_entity_poly.type
_entity_poly.pdbx_seq_one_letter_code
_entity_poly.pdbx_strand_id
1 'polypeptide(L)'
;MDPEIHVGMRAAVLTISSSRTRREDDESGNALVAFCEEAGIETVYDSVTDDRAAIATALKRLADNEQVRFIFTTGGTGLTRDDVTPEATLDVIDREAPGFAEAIRVESRQHTPLGILTRGVSGVRGRTLIVNFPGSPKAVRQSWPVVEPTLRHAAETLERG
;
A
#
# COMPACT_ATOMS: atom_id res chain seq x y z
N MET A 1 16.11 -9.81 7.36
CA MET A 1 15.45 -10.76 6.45
C MET A 1 16.29 -10.92 5.20
N ASP A 2 16.39 -12.12 4.70
CA ASP A 2 17.14 -12.41 3.48
C ASP A 2 16.39 -11.87 2.26
N PRO A 3 17.01 -10.98 1.46
CA PRO A 3 16.36 -10.44 0.25
C PRO A 3 15.94 -11.51 -0.76
N GLU A 4 16.61 -12.64 -0.77
CA GLU A 4 16.28 -13.74 -1.69
C GLU A 4 14.87 -14.32 -1.46
N ILE A 5 14.31 -14.10 -0.29
CA ILE A 5 12.97 -14.60 0.07
C ILE A 5 11.88 -14.05 -0.85
N HIS A 6 12.08 -12.84 -1.37
CA HIS A 6 11.07 -12.16 -2.19
C HIS A 6 11.42 -12.14 -3.68
N VAL A 7 12.45 -12.86 -4.09
CA VAL A 7 12.84 -12.93 -5.51
C VAL A 7 11.68 -13.50 -6.34
N GLY A 8 11.38 -12.82 -7.44
CA GLY A 8 10.28 -13.20 -8.32
C GLY A 8 8.93 -12.59 -7.98
N MET A 9 8.80 -11.90 -6.85
CA MET A 9 7.58 -11.18 -6.51
C MET A 9 7.58 -9.78 -7.10
N ARG A 10 6.39 -9.28 -7.42
CA ARG A 10 6.19 -7.92 -7.93
C ARG A 10 5.19 -7.18 -7.05
N ALA A 11 5.46 -5.91 -6.81
CA ALA A 11 4.56 -5.01 -6.11
C ALA A 11 4.38 -3.73 -6.93
N ALA A 12 3.21 -3.13 -6.80
CA ALA A 12 2.99 -1.78 -7.28
C ALA A 12 3.00 -0.83 -6.09
N VAL A 13 3.63 0.32 -6.26
CA VAL A 13 3.52 1.44 -5.33
C VAL A 13 2.65 2.47 -6.01
N LEU A 14 1.50 2.76 -5.42
CA LEU A 14 0.53 3.73 -5.96
C LEU A 14 0.44 4.92 -5.02
N THR A 15 0.90 6.07 -5.49
CA THR A 15 0.84 7.31 -4.72
C THR A 15 -0.43 8.07 -5.08
N ILE A 16 -1.19 8.46 -4.06
CA ILE A 16 -2.41 9.26 -4.22
C ILE A 16 -2.09 10.68 -3.76
N SER A 17 -2.28 11.65 -4.64
CA SER A 17 -1.94 13.04 -4.37
C SER A 17 -2.91 14.00 -5.02
N SER A 18 -3.36 15.02 -4.26
CA SER A 18 -4.23 16.09 -4.76
C SER A 18 -3.48 17.08 -5.64
N SER A 19 -2.14 17.13 -5.55
CA SER A 19 -1.29 18.00 -6.35
C SER A 19 -0.47 17.17 -7.32
N ARG A 20 -0.07 17.80 -8.46
CA ARG A 20 0.84 17.16 -9.41
C ARG A 20 2.25 17.13 -8.80
N THR A 21 2.50 16.13 -7.97
CA THR A 21 3.82 15.90 -7.40
C THR A 21 4.66 15.14 -8.42
N ARG A 22 5.84 15.65 -8.72
CA ARG A 22 6.79 14.94 -9.60
C ARG A 22 7.31 13.72 -8.85
N ARG A 23 7.60 12.66 -9.59
CA ARG A 23 8.07 11.41 -8.97
C ARG A 23 9.28 11.62 -8.07
N GLU A 24 10.25 12.44 -8.49
CA GLU A 24 11.44 12.72 -7.69
C GLU A 24 11.15 13.43 -6.38
N ASP A 25 10.01 14.13 -6.28
CA ASP A 25 9.59 14.85 -5.07
C ASP A 25 8.64 14.01 -4.20
N ASP A 26 8.27 12.82 -4.63
CA ASP A 26 7.37 11.91 -3.92
C ASP A 26 8.14 11.10 -2.87
N GLU A 27 8.38 11.68 -1.72
CA GLU A 27 9.19 11.05 -0.67
C GLU A 27 8.58 9.75 -0.15
N SER A 28 7.27 9.72 0.11
CA SER A 28 6.62 8.52 0.65
C SER A 28 6.56 7.38 -0.38
N GLY A 29 6.21 7.69 -1.62
CA GLY A 29 6.20 6.70 -2.69
C GLY A 29 7.59 6.15 -2.97
N ASN A 30 8.59 7.01 -3.04
CA ASN A 30 9.97 6.58 -3.26
C ASN A 30 10.52 5.78 -2.09
N ALA A 31 10.10 6.07 -0.86
CA ALA A 31 10.47 5.26 0.31
C ALA A 31 9.92 3.83 0.18
N LEU A 32 8.66 3.70 -0.21
CA LEU A 32 8.06 2.36 -0.42
C LEU A 32 8.77 1.59 -1.53
N VAL A 33 9.10 2.25 -2.64
CA VAL A 33 9.86 1.61 -3.74
C VAL A 33 11.20 1.10 -3.22
N ALA A 34 11.94 1.93 -2.48
CA ALA A 34 13.23 1.56 -1.94
C ALA A 34 13.13 0.38 -0.96
N PHE A 35 12.13 0.38 -0.09
CA PHE A 35 11.91 -0.72 0.84
C PHE A 35 11.60 -2.03 0.13
N CYS A 36 10.78 -1.98 -0.91
CA CYS A 36 10.47 -3.16 -1.72
C CYS A 36 11.74 -3.70 -2.38
N GLU A 37 12.52 -2.83 -2.98
CA GLU A 37 13.78 -3.24 -3.65
C GLU A 37 14.76 -3.86 -2.66
N GLU A 38 14.90 -3.30 -1.47
CA GLU A 38 15.74 -3.87 -0.41
C GLU A 38 15.26 -5.25 0.03
N ALA A 39 13.96 -5.50 -0.05
CA ALA A 39 13.37 -6.80 0.28
C ALA A 39 13.42 -7.79 -0.89
N GLY A 40 13.97 -7.40 -2.03
CA GLY A 40 14.04 -8.26 -3.22
C GLY A 40 12.73 -8.32 -4.01
N ILE A 41 11.85 -7.33 -3.84
CA ILE A 41 10.57 -7.25 -4.54
C ILE A 41 10.71 -6.28 -5.72
N GLU A 42 10.43 -6.75 -6.93
CA GLU A 42 10.40 -5.91 -8.12
C GLU A 42 9.22 -4.95 -8.05
N THR A 43 9.42 -3.67 -8.37
CA THR A 43 8.37 -2.66 -8.22
C THR A 43 7.94 -2.04 -9.54
N VAL A 44 6.66 -1.69 -9.59
CA VAL A 44 6.07 -0.79 -10.57
C VAL A 44 5.59 0.43 -9.79
N TYR A 45 5.90 1.62 -10.25
CA TYR A 45 5.45 2.88 -9.62
C TYR A 45 4.37 3.53 -10.47
N ASP A 46 3.33 4.03 -9.82
CA ASP A 46 2.31 4.86 -10.47
C ASP A 46 1.78 5.89 -9.48
N SER A 47 1.13 6.92 -9.99
CA SER A 47 0.49 7.94 -9.17
C SER A 47 -0.88 8.28 -9.75
N VAL A 48 -1.79 8.70 -8.89
CA VAL A 48 -3.16 9.02 -9.26
C VAL A 48 -3.67 10.14 -8.37
N THR A 49 -4.63 10.90 -8.90
CA THR A 49 -5.24 12.00 -8.16
C THR A 49 -6.21 11.49 -7.09
N ASP A 50 -6.59 12.37 -6.13
CA ASP A 50 -7.58 12.11 -5.08
C ASP A 50 -8.99 12.03 -5.63
N ASP A 51 -9.25 11.05 -6.48
CA ASP A 51 -10.56 10.78 -7.04
C ASP A 51 -10.88 9.30 -6.84
N ARG A 52 -11.99 9.01 -6.18
CA ARG A 52 -12.37 7.64 -5.84
C ARG A 52 -12.41 6.70 -7.05
N ALA A 53 -13.03 7.16 -8.15
CA ALA A 53 -13.11 6.37 -9.36
C ALA A 53 -11.75 6.16 -10.03
N ALA A 54 -10.90 7.19 -10.04
CA ALA A 54 -9.56 7.11 -10.61
C ALA A 54 -8.67 6.15 -9.81
N ILE A 55 -8.75 6.21 -8.48
CA ILE A 55 -8.00 5.28 -7.61
C ILE A 55 -8.47 3.85 -7.84
N ALA A 56 -9.80 3.63 -7.85
CA ALA A 56 -10.36 2.30 -8.08
C ALA A 56 -9.92 1.73 -9.43
N THR A 57 -9.94 2.53 -10.49
CA THR A 57 -9.49 2.11 -11.81
C THR A 57 -8.02 1.71 -11.81
N ALA A 58 -7.17 2.50 -11.16
CA ALA A 58 -5.74 2.18 -11.06
C ALA A 58 -5.50 0.88 -10.28
N LEU A 59 -6.21 0.69 -9.18
CA LEU A 59 -6.08 -0.54 -8.38
C LEU A 59 -6.50 -1.78 -9.19
N LYS A 60 -7.61 -1.69 -9.92
CA LYS A 60 -8.07 -2.80 -10.76
C LYS A 60 -7.06 -3.13 -11.85
N ARG A 61 -6.51 -2.11 -12.52
CA ARG A 61 -5.54 -2.31 -13.59
C ARG A 61 -4.28 -3.01 -13.06
N LEU A 62 -3.78 -2.55 -11.91
CA LEU A 62 -2.59 -3.13 -11.31
C LEU A 62 -2.81 -4.57 -10.87
N ALA A 63 -3.96 -4.86 -10.29
CA ALA A 63 -4.29 -6.21 -9.83
C ALA A 63 -4.62 -7.16 -10.99
N ASP A 64 -5.46 -6.73 -11.92
CA ASP A 64 -6.02 -7.61 -12.94
C ASP A 64 -5.13 -7.72 -14.18
N ASN A 65 -4.57 -6.59 -14.65
CA ASN A 65 -3.78 -6.56 -15.87
C ASN A 65 -2.29 -6.76 -15.62
N GLU A 66 -1.72 -6.03 -14.67
CA GLU A 66 -0.31 -6.16 -14.30
C GLU A 66 -0.05 -7.38 -13.43
N GLN A 67 -1.09 -7.88 -12.76
CA GLN A 67 -1.04 -9.08 -11.92
C GLN A 67 0.06 -9.02 -10.86
N VAL A 68 0.24 -7.85 -10.26
CA VAL A 68 1.19 -7.70 -9.15
C VAL A 68 0.68 -8.47 -7.92
N ARG A 69 1.61 -8.95 -7.12
CA ARG A 69 1.25 -9.66 -5.89
C ARG A 69 0.79 -8.72 -4.79
N PHE A 70 1.38 -7.53 -4.75
CA PHE A 70 1.06 -6.53 -3.74
C PHE A 70 0.82 -5.18 -4.39
N ILE A 71 -0.12 -4.42 -3.82
CA ILE A 71 -0.25 -2.99 -4.11
C ILE A 71 -0.15 -2.26 -2.79
N PHE A 72 0.87 -1.43 -2.66
CA PHE A 72 1.06 -0.56 -1.49
C PHE A 72 0.70 0.85 -1.91
N THR A 73 -0.38 1.40 -1.32
CA THR A 73 -0.76 2.78 -1.60
C THR A 73 -0.20 3.69 -0.52
N THR A 74 0.02 4.95 -0.84
CA THR A 74 0.36 5.97 0.14
C THR A 74 -0.39 7.25 -0.19
N GLY A 75 -0.98 7.87 0.84
CA GLY A 75 -1.78 9.07 0.71
C GLY A 75 -3.27 8.82 0.70
N GLY A 76 -4.04 9.86 0.98
CA GLY A 76 -5.50 9.85 0.91
C GLY A 76 -6.20 9.06 2.00
N THR A 77 -5.56 8.87 3.17
CA THR A 77 -6.12 8.05 4.25
C THR A 77 -6.53 8.84 5.50
N GLY A 78 -6.58 10.16 5.42
CA GLY A 78 -6.94 11.01 6.56
C GLY A 78 -8.43 11.25 6.69
N LEU A 79 -8.78 12.35 7.36
CA LEU A 79 -10.16 12.68 7.71
C LEU A 79 -10.80 13.73 6.79
N THR A 80 -10.03 14.28 5.84
CA THR A 80 -10.61 15.31 4.98
C THR A 80 -11.54 14.69 3.93
N ARG A 81 -12.37 15.54 3.35
CA ARG A 81 -13.31 15.10 2.31
C ARG A 81 -12.59 14.52 1.08
N ASP A 82 -11.38 14.99 0.80
CA ASP A 82 -10.59 14.54 -0.34
C ASP A 82 -9.84 13.23 -0.07
N ASP A 83 -9.82 12.77 1.18
CA ASP A 83 -9.18 11.50 1.54
C ASP A 83 -10.15 10.35 1.27
N VAL A 84 -10.05 9.75 0.08
CA VAL A 84 -10.98 8.71 -0.40
C VAL A 84 -10.29 7.38 -0.75
N THR A 85 -9.02 7.23 -0.41
CA THR A 85 -8.29 5.99 -0.69
C THR A 85 -8.93 4.76 -0.04
N PRO A 86 -9.38 4.84 1.24
CA PRO A 86 -10.03 3.67 1.85
C PRO A 86 -11.30 3.27 1.13
N GLU A 87 -12.14 4.23 0.75
CA GLU A 87 -13.39 3.96 0.03
C GLU A 87 -13.13 3.34 -1.33
N ALA A 88 -12.15 3.89 -2.08
CA ALA A 88 -11.78 3.35 -3.38
C ALA A 88 -11.24 1.92 -3.27
N THR A 89 -10.47 1.65 -2.23
CA THR A 89 -9.93 0.31 -1.98
C THR A 89 -11.05 -0.68 -1.66
N LEU A 90 -11.99 -0.28 -0.80
CA LEU A 90 -13.15 -1.12 -0.49
C LEU A 90 -14.01 -1.40 -1.72
N ASP A 91 -14.07 -0.49 -2.68
CA ASP A 91 -14.82 -0.69 -3.92
C ASP A 91 -14.25 -1.84 -4.78
N VAL A 92 -12.97 -2.18 -4.62
CA VAL A 92 -12.31 -3.13 -5.54
C VAL A 92 -11.86 -4.44 -4.89
N ILE A 93 -11.78 -4.52 -3.57
CA ILE A 93 -11.37 -5.76 -2.91
C ILE A 93 -12.50 -6.78 -2.89
N ASP A 94 -12.14 -8.06 -2.97
CA ASP A 94 -13.09 -9.16 -2.87
C ASP A 94 -13.44 -9.44 -1.40
N ARG A 95 -12.47 -9.23 -0.52
CA ARG A 95 -12.62 -9.43 0.91
C ARG A 95 -11.57 -8.63 1.68
N GLU A 96 -11.91 -8.29 2.90
CA GLU A 96 -11.00 -7.56 3.76
C GLU A 96 -9.95 -8.50 4.37
N ALA A 97 -8.75 -7.95 4.56
CA ALA A 97 -7.69 -8.58 5.34
C ALA A 97 -7.20 -7.52 6.34
N PRO A 98 -7.96 -7.25 7.41
CA PRO A 98 -7.78 -6.04 8.22
C PRO A 98 -6.49 -6.01 9.05
N GLY A 99 -5.83 -7.15 9.23
CA GLY A 99 -4.65 -7.24 10.09
C GLY A 99 -3.52 -6.30 9.71
N PHE A 100 -3.30 -6.06 8.42
CA PHE A 100 -2.24 -5.15 7.98
C PHE A 100 -2.53 -3.71 8.38
N ALA A 101 -3.75 -3.23 8.11
CA ALA A 101 -4.16 -1.87 8.47
C ALA A 101 -4.19 -1.69 9.99
N GLU A 102 -4.66 -2.70 10.73
CA GLU A 102 -4.65 -2.68 12.19
C GLU A 102 -3.23 -2.59 12.74
N ALA A 103 -2.30 -3.38 12.22
CA ALA A 103 -0.90 -3.37 12.66
C ALA A 103 -0.24 -2.01 12.39
N ILE A 104 -0.53 -1.41 11.24
CA ILE A 104 -0.02 -0.08 10.90
C ILE A 104 -0.53 0.96 11.90
N ARG A 105 -1.82 0.94 12.26
CA ARG A 105 -2.38 1.89 13.24
C ARG A 105 -1.79 1.69 14.63
N VAL A 106 -1.63 0.46 15.07
CA VAL A 106 -1.02 0.16 16.37
C VAL A 106 0.41 0.69 16.43
N GLU A 107 1.18 0.44 15.38
CA GLU A 107 2.57 0.92 15.30
C GLU A 107 2.61 2.45 15.28
N SER A 108 1.76 3.08 14.48
CA SER A 108 1.72 4.55 14.40
C SER A 108 1.43 5.19 15.74
N ARG A 109 0.55 4.59 16.54
CA ARG A 109 0.22 5.10 17.89
C ARG A 109 1.40 5.07 18.85
N GLN A 110 2.35 4.21 18.64
CA GLN A 110 3.55 4.16 19.48
C GLN A 110 4.47 5.36 19.25
N HIS A 111 4.34 5.99 18.07
CA HIS A 111 5.15 7.14 17.70
C HIS A 111 4.42 8.47 17.91
N THR A 112 3.10 8.48 17.79
CA THR A 112 2.29 9.70 17.92
C THR A 112 0.82 9.34 18.24
N PRO A 113 0.13 10.15 19.08
CA PRO A 113 -1.31 9.98 19.29
C PRO A 113 -2.11 10.12 18.02
N LEU A 114 -1.59 10.84 17.02
CA LEU A 114 -2.27 11.06 15.73
C LEU A 114 -2.38 9.80 14.88
N GLY A 115 -1.67 8.73 15.26
CA GLY A 115 -1.73 7.46 14.54
C GLY A 115 -3.12 6.85 14.41
N ILE A 116 -4.05 7.22 15.31
CA ILE A 116 -5.43 6.72 15.23
C ILE A 116 -6.26 7.40 14.13
N LEU A 117 -5.76 8.48 13.54
CA LEU A 117 -6.52 9.24 12.55
C LEU A 117 -6.45 8.63 11.15
N THR A 118 -5.51 7.73 10.89
CA THR A 118 -5.45 7.09 9.58
C THR A 118 -6.60 6.09 9.43
N ARG A 119 -7.31 6.18 8.31
CA ARG A 119 -8.45 5.31 7.99
C ARG A 119 -8.10 4.24 6.97
N GLY A 120 -6.81 4.01 6.73
CA GLY A 120 -6.35 3.03 5.76
C GLY A 120 -6.95 1.65 5.99
N VAL A 121 -7.17 0.92 4.89
CA VAL A 121 -7.70 -0.45 4.90
C VAL A 121 -6.74 -1.38 4.17
N SER A 122 -6.98 -2.67 4.30
CA SER A 122 -6.23 -3.68 3.59
C SER A 122 -7.15 -4.83 3.21
N GLY A 123 -6.88 -5.45 2.06
CA GLY A 123 -7.73 -6.50 1.55
C GLY A 123 -7.14 -7.19 0.33
N VAL A 124 -7.89 -8.15 -0.19
CA VAL A 124 -7.46 -9.00 -1.29
C VAL A 124 -8.39 -8.81 -2.49
N ARG A 125 -7.80 -8.64 -3.67
CA ARG A 125 -8.51 -8.71 -4.95
C ARG A 125 -7.84 -9.79 -5.79
N GLY A 126 -8.56 -10.88 -6.07
CA GLY A 126 -7.97 -12.02 -6.75
C GLY A 126 -6.79 -12.58 -5.95
N ARG A 127 -5.60 -12.50 -6.50
CA ARG A 127 -4.36 -12.92 -5.84
C ARG A 127 -3.47 -11.74 -5.47
N THR A 128 -4.03 -10.55 -5.39
CA THR A 128 -3.30 -9.33 -5.05
C THR A 128 -3.72 -8.84 -3.67
N LEU A 129 -2.75 -8.63 -2.79
CA LEU A 129 -2.95 -7.98 -1.50
C LEU A 129 -2.78 -6.48 -1.68
N ILE A 130 -3.77 -5.70 -1.24
CA ILE A 130 -3.73 -4.24 -1.27
C ILE A 130 -3.63 -3.74 0.17
N VAL A 131 -2.64 -2.90 0.45
CA VAL A 131 -2.42 -2.30 1.78
C VAL A 131 -2.29 -0.79 1.63
N ASN A 132 -3.14 -0.04 2.32
CA ASN A 132 -3.03 1.42 2.36
C ASN A 132 -2.02 1.84 3.42
N PHE A 133 -0.96 2.54 3.02
CA PHE A 133 0.00 3.18 3.92
C PHE A 133 -0.37 4.63 4.14
N PRO A 134 -0.01 5.21 5.31
CA PRO A 134 -0.19 6.64 5.53
C PRO A 134 0.59 7.48 4.53
N GLY A 135 0.19 8.74 4.38
CA GLY A 135 0.77 9.63 3.37
C GLY A 135 2.12 10.26 3.75
N SER A 136 2.52 10.28 5.02
CA SER A 136 3.77 10.91 5.40
C SER A 136 4.95 9.94 5.25
N PRO A 137 6.11 10.44 4.77
CA PRO A 137 7.29 9.58 4.64
C PRO A 137 7.73 8.97 5.97
N LYS A 138 7.61 9.72 7.06
CA LYS A 138 7.94 9.24 8.40
C LYS A 138 7.05 8.07 8.80
N ALA A 139 5.74 8.18 8.58
CA ALA A 139 4.79 7.13 8.91
C ALA A 139 5.00 5.88 8.05
N VAL A 140 5.37 6.05 6.79
CA VAL A 140 5.73 4.93 5.91
C VAL A 140 6.94 4.18 6.48
N ARG A 141 7.98 4.90 6.87
CA ARG A 141 9.19 4.29 7.45
C ARG A 141 8.89 3.54 8.74
N GLN A 142 7.96 4.05 9.56
CA GLN A 142 7.55 3.42 10.80
C GLN A 142 6.68 2.19 10.57
N SER A 143 5.87 2.21 9.52
CA SER A 143 4.89 1.15 9.23
C SER A 143 5.46 -0.03 8.47
N TRP A 144 6.43 0.20 7.59
CA TRP A 144 7.00 -0.86 6.75
C TRP A 144 7.51 -2.07 7.57
N PRO A 145 8.26 -1.88 8.68
CA PRO A 145 8.79 -3.01 9.45
C PRO A 145 7.74 -3.96 10.04
N VAL A 146 6.48 -3.51 10.20
CA VAL A 146 5.43 -4.41 10.70
C VAL A 146 4.74 -5.18 9.56
N VAL A 147 4.83 -4.70 8.34
CA VAL A 147 4.23 -5.35 7.16
C VAL A 147 5.22 -6.31 6.50
N GLU A 148 6.44 -5.88 6.30
CA GLU A 148 7.45 -6.59 5.50
C GLU A 148 7.67 -8.04 5.93
N PRO A 149 7.80 -8.38 7.23
CA PRO A 149 8.05 -9.77 7.64
C PRO A 149 6.94 -10.77 7.28
N THR A 150 5.75 -10.29 6.95
CA THR A 150 4.61 -11.14 6.60
C THR A 150 4.49 -11.42 5.11
N LEU A 151 5.21 -10.69 4.27
CA LEU A 151 4.93 -10.65 2.83
C LEU A 151 5.22 -11.97 2.12
N ARG A 152 6.29 -12.65 2.47
CA ARG A 152 6.60 -13.95 1.88
C ARG A 152 5.47 -14.95 2.11
N HIS A 153 5.02 -15.06 3.34
CA HIS A 153 3.95 -16.00 3.69
C HIS A 153 2.62 -15.60 3.05
N ALA A 154 2.34 -14.28 3.03
CA ALA A 154 1.15 -13.77 2.35
C ALA A 154 1.15 -14.13 0.87
N ALA A 155 2.28 -13.97 0.18
CA ALA A 155 2.40 -14.33 -1.22
C ALA A 155 2.17 -15.83 -1.45
N GLU A 156 2.76 -16.67 -0.63
CA GLU A 156 2.59 -18.12 -0.71
C GLU A 156 1.12 -18.51 -0.53
N THR A 157 0.45 -17.87 0.42
CA THR A 157 -0.96 -18.12 0.70
C THR A 157 -1.86 -17.69 -0.47
N LEU A 158 -1.59 -16.54 -1.06
CA LEU A 158 -2.35 -16.02 -2.18
C LEU A 158 -2.23 -16.89 -3.44
N GLU A 159 -1.08 -17.54 -3.63
CA GLU A 159 -0.89 -18.44 -4.77
C GLU A 159 -1.74 -19.69 -4.69
N ARG A 160 -2.10 -20.15 -3.49
CA ARG A 160 -2.93 -21.34 -3.31
C ARG A 160 -4.40 -21.07 -3.64
N GLY A 161 -4.79 -19.83 -3.63
CA GLY A 161 -6.16 -19.41 -3.95
C GLY A 161 -6.42 -19.49 -5.44
#